data_db4f89a77c9809923f6a3c138842f66f
#
_entry.id   db4f89a77c9809923f6a3c138842f66f
#
_cell.length_a   1.000
_cell.length_b   1.000
_cell.length_c   1.000
_cell.angle_alpha   90.00
_cell.angle_beta   90.00
_cell.angle_gamma   90.00
#
_symmetry.space_group_name_H-M   'P 1'
#
loop_
_entity.id
_entity.type
_entity.pdbx_description
1 polymer ?
#
loop_
_entity_poly.entity_id
_entity_poly.type
_entity_poly.pdbx_seq_one_letter_code
_entity_poly.pdbx_strand_id
1 'polypeptide(L)'
;TFPAEERDRAIGVWAGVAGAGGILGLFSSSVVVDNFTWPWVFALPVLVALIGLVMTAVAAPHSHEHTEARFDTVGSVLSALAVGALVLGIHEGPEAGWTAALTVAALLIGSVSAIWFVLHELRFEHPLLDVRVFRDRLLASGSVTLLIAFGVMSGLFLVLVQYLQVVLGYSAIKASASLIPMAAVMMPLSAVAPLIAR
;
A
#
# COMPACT_ATOMS: atom_id res chain seq x y z
N THR A 1 -12.04 -2.76 20.09
CA THR A 1 -12.42 -4.18 20.19
C THR A 1 -13.92 -4.32 20.06
N PHE A 2 -14.34 -4.66 18.85
CA PHE A 2 -15.75 -4.90 18.55
C PHE A 2 -16.16 -6.31 19.02
N PRO A 3 -17.40 -6.50 19.50
CA PRO A 3 -17.99 -7.83 19.70
C PRO A 3 -17.90 -8.66 18.42
N ALA A 4 -17.85 -10.00 18.56
CA ALA A 4 -17.66 -10.89 17.39
C ALA A 4 -18.71 -10.68 16.29
N GLU A 5 -19.95 -10.33 16.68
CA GLU A 5 -21.07 -10.08 15.78
C GLU A 5 -20.94 -8.79 14.94
N GLU A 6 -20.17 -7.82 15.42
CA GLU A 6 -19.95 -6.53 14.75
C GLU A 6 -18.63 -6.47 13.95
N ARG A 7 -17.76 -7.46 14.10
CA ARG A 7 -16.43 -7.46 13.42
C ARG A 7 -16.55 -7.46 11.90
N ASP A 8 -17.44 -8.27 11.36
CA ASP A 8 -17.64 -8.36 9.91
C ASP A 8 -18.14 -7.02 9.34
N ARG A 9 -19.02 -6.34 10.08
CA ARG A 9 -19.50 -5.02 9.71
C ARG A 9 -18.40 -3.96 9.80
N ALA A 10 -17.59 -3.99 10.85
CA ALA A 10 -16.48 -3.08 11.03
C ALA A 10 -15.42 -3.24 9.92
N ILE A 11 -15.07 -4.48 9.55
CA ILE A 11 -14.17 -4.81 8.45
C ILE A 11 -14.77 -4.33 7.12
N GLY A 12 -16.07 -4.54 6.89
CA GLY A 12 -16.76 -4.08 5.69
C GLY A 12 -16.74 -2.55 5.56
N VAL A 13 -16.99 -1.82 6.63
CA VAL A 13 -16.90 -0.35 6.66
C VAL A 13 -15.46 0.11 6.39
N TRP A 14 -14.47 -0.50 7.06
CA TRP A 14 -13.06 -0.18 6.85
C TRP A 14 -12.63 -0.41 5.38
N ALA A 15 -12.97 -1.55 4.81
CA ALA A 15 -12.67 -1.86 3.41
C ALA A 15 -13.40 -0.90 2.44
N GLY A 16 -14.65 -0.55 2.74
CA GLY A 16 -15.42 0.42 1.97
C GLY A 16 -14.79 1.81 1.98
N VAL A 17 -14.37 2.28 3.15
CA VAL A 17 -13.67 3.58 3.30
C VAL A 17 -12.33 3.56 2.57
N ALA A 18 -11.56 2.47 2.64
CA ALA A 18 -10.31 2.33 1.92
C ALA A 18 -10.51 2.39 0.39
N GLY A 19 -11.53 1.70 -0.13
CA GLY A 19 -11.90 1.74 -1.55
C GLY A 19 -12.38 3.12 -2.01
N ALA A 20 -13.27 3.74 -1.25
CA ALA A 20 -13.75 5.10 -1.52
C ALA A 20 -12.61 6.13 -1.46
N GLY A 21 -11.69 5.96 -0.51
CA GLY A 21 -10.50 6.82 -0.36
C GLY A 21 -9.62 6.84 -1.60
N GLY A 22 -9.42 5.68 -2.24
CA GLY A 22 -8.67 5.58 -3.49
C GLY A 22 -9.29 6.39 -4.64
N ILE A 23 -10.62 6.31 -4.80
CA ILE A 23 -11.35 7.05 -5.84
C ILE A 23 -11.36 8.55 -5.54
N LEU A 24 -11.68 8.91 -4.29
CA LEU A 24 -11.69 10.30 -3.86
C LEU A 24 -10.29 10.92 -3.95
N GLY A 25 -9.24 10.16 -3.61
CA GLY A 25 -7.85 10.58 -3.74
C GLY A 25 -7.45 10.84 -5.18
N LEU A 26 -7.78 9.93 -6.09
CA LEU A 26 -7.51 10.08 -7.52
C LEU A 26 -8.22 11.32 -8.09
N PHE A 27 -9.52 11.48 -7.80
CA PHE A 27 -10.31 12.60 -8.30
C PHE A 27 -9.85 13.93 -7.71
N SER A 28 -9.62 14.00 -6.39
CA SER A 28 -9.14 15.20 -5.72
C SER A 28 -7.75 15.62 -6.22
N SER A 29 -6.84 14.66 -6.41
CA SER A 29 -5.52 14.92 -6.98
C SER A 29 -5.61 15.45 -8.41
N SER A 30 -6.53 14.90 -9.21
CA SER A 30 -6.77 15.35 -10.59
C SER A 30 -7.26 16.79 -10.66
N VAL A 31 -8.18 17.17 -9.76
CA VAL A 31 -8.66 18.56 -9.64
C VAL A 31 -7.51 19.49 -9.27
N VAL A 32 -6.65 19.08 -8.36
CA VAL A 32 -5.49 19.89 -7.96
C VAL A 32 -4.49 20.04 -9.11
N VAL A 33 -4.18 18.95 -9.84
CA VAL A 33 -3.22 19.00 -10.96
C VAL A 33 -3.71 19.86 -12.11
N ASP A 34 -5.02 19.82 -12.42
CA ASP A 34 -5.57 20.59 -13.54
C ASP A 34 -5.77 22.08 -13.21
N ASN A 35 -5.91 22.47 -11.92
CA ASN A 35 -6.23 23.85 -11.53
C ASN A 35 -5.12 24.56 -10.72
N PHE A 36 -4.17 23.81 -10.17
CA PHE A 36 -3.08 24.31 -9.34
C PHE A 36 -1.75 23.76 -9.81
N THR A 37 -0.66 24.19 -9.17
CA THR A 37 0.67 23.63 -9.42
C THR A 37 0.84 22.28 -8.73
N TRP A 38 1.64 21.40 -9.30
CA TRP A 38 1.84 20.01 -8.84
C TRP A 38 2.20 19.83 -7.34
N PRO A 39 2.93 20.78 -6.66
CA PRO A 39 3.23 20.61 -5.24
C PRO A 39 1.99 20.57 -4.34
N TRP A 40 0.88 21.18 -4.75
CA TRP A 40 -0.37 21.17 -3.98
C TRP A 40 -1.00 19.79 -3.87
N VAL A 41 -0.62 18.84 -4.73
CA VAL A 41 -1.06 17.44 -4.62
C VAL A 41 -0.64 16.83 -3.28
N PHE A 42 0.51 17.25 -2.75
CA PHE A 42 1.00 16.76 -1.46
C PHE A 42 0.32 17.42 -0.25
N ALA A 43 -0.30 18.56 -0.42
CA ALA A 43 -1.04 19.23 0.67
C ALA A 43 -2.29 18.42 1.08
N LEU A 44 -2.95 17.77 0.13
CA LEU A 44 -4.15 16.99 0.38
C LEU A 44 -3.89 15.79 1.32
N PRO A 45 -2.93 14.89 1.05
CA PRO A 45 -2.61 13.79 1.96
C PRO A 45 -2.15 14.28 3.35
N VAL A 46 -1.40 15.39 3.42
CA VAL A 46 -0.99 15.99 4.69
C VAL A 46 -2.20 16.44 5.49
N LEU A 47 -3.15 17.12 4.86
CA LEU A 47 -4.39 17.56 5.53
C LEU A 47 -5.18 16.37 6.06
N VAL A 48 -5.38 15.32 5.23
CA VAL A 48 -6.09 14.10 5.63
C VAL A 48 -5.37 13.39 6.77
N ALA A 49 -4.03 13.31 6.72
CA ALA A 49 -3.23 12.71 7.78
C ALA A 49 -3.34 13.51 9.10
N LEU A 50 -3.34 14.83 9.05
CA LEU A 50 -3.53 15.68 10.23
C LEU A 50 -4.93 15.49 10.84
N ILE A 51 -5.97 15.43 10.00
CA ILE A 51 -7.34 15.14 10.46
C ILE A 51 -7.37 13.76 11.12
N GLY A 52 -6.79 12.74 10.48
CA GLY A 52 -6.71 11.40 11.04
C GLY A 52 -5.95 11.34 12.37
N LEU A 53 -4.85 12.07 12.47
CA LEU A 53 -4.07 12.18 13.71
C LEU A 53 -4.89 12.81 14.84
N VAL A 54 -5.57 13.91 14.57
CA VAL A 54 -6.43 14.58 15.55
C VAL A 54 -7.59 13.67 15.97
N MET A 55 -8.26 13.05 15.02
CA MET A 55 -9.35 12.10 15.30
C MET A 55 -8.86 10.93 16.16
N THR A 56 -7.71 10.36 15.84
CA THR A 56 -7.12 9.28 16.63
C THR A 56 -6.75 9.74 18.04
N ALA A 57 -6.14 10.91 18.16
CA ALA A 57 -5.76 11.45 19.46
C ALA A 57 -6.97 11.73 20.38
N VAL A 58 -8.11 12.11 19.80
CA VAL A 58 -9.34 12.42 20.56
C VAL A 58 -10.20 11.18 20.81
N ALA A 59 -10.31 10.29 19.81
CA ALA A 59 -11.26 9.18 19.86
C ALA A 59 -10.64 7.84 20.31
N ALA A 60 -9.32 7.68 20.19
CA ALA A 60 -8.68 6.42 20.60
C ALA A 60 -8.62 6.31 22.14
N PRO A 61 -9.17 5.26 22.73
CA PRO A 61 -9.00 5.01 24.15
C PRO A 61 -7.52 4.75 24.45
N HIS A 62 -7.03 5.30 25.55
CA HIS A 62 -5.68 5.04 26.02
C HIS A 62 -5.60 3.58 26.47
N SER A 63 -5.18 2.70 25.60
CA SER A 63 -4.88 1.32 25.99
C SER A 63 -3.47 1.29 26.56
N HIS A 64 -3.37 1.23 27.89
CA HIS A 64 -2.13 0.89 28.57
C HIS A 64 -1.95 -0.63 28.53
N GLU A 65 -1.71 -1.20 27.37
CA GLU A 65 -1.07 -2.49 27.31
C GLU A 65 0.40 -2.25 27.65
N HIS A 66 0.76 -2.52 28.89
CA HIS A 66 2.16 -2.63 29.30
C HIS A 66 2.77 -3.89 28.65
N THR A 67 2.89 -3.85 27.34
CA THR A 67 3.71 -4.83 26.64
C THR A 67 5.13 -4.29 26.75
N GLU A 68 5.94 -4.86 27.62
CA GLU A 68 7.40 -4.62 27.70
C GLU A 68 8.12 -5.12 26.43
N ALA A 69 7.39 -5.29 25.33
CA ALA A 69 7.94 -5.70 24.05
C ALA A 69 8.89 -4.60 23.56
N ARG A 70 10.18 -4.91 23.56
CA ARG A 70 11.19 -4.03 22.99
C ARG A 70 10.91 -3.85 21.51
N PHE A 71 10.82 -2.59 21.09
CA PHE A 71 10.66 -2.26 19.66
C PHE A 71 11.86 -2.81 18.87
N ASP A 72 11.58 -3.58 17.83
CA ASP A 72 12.62 -4.15 16.95
C ASP A 72 13.14 -3.08 15.97
N THR A 73 14.07 -2.27 16.47
CA THR A 73 14.71 -1.23 15.66
C THR A 73 15.54 -1.84 14.52
N VAL A 74 16.19 -3.00 14.77
CA VAL A 74 17.04 -3.66 13.76
C VAL A 74 16.18 -4.20 12.62
N GLY A 75 15.09 -4.92 12.94
CA GLY A 75 14.13 -5.39 11.93
C GLY A 75 13.53 -4.23 11.14
N SER A 76 13.17 -3.12 11.82
CA SER A 76 12.63 -1.93 11.15
C SER A 76 13.62 -1.29 10.17
N VAL A 77 14.89 -1.17 10.53
CA VAL A 77 15.94 -0.62 9.64
C VAL A 77 16.21 -1.58 8.49
N LEU A 78 16.32 -2.87 8.75
CA LEU A 78 16.56 -3.88 7.71
C LEU A 78 15.41 -3.95 6.70
N SER A 79 14.16 -3.90 7.16
CA SER A 79 12.99 -3.88 6.27
C SER A 79 12.94 -2.60 5.42
N ALA A 80 13.21 -1.44 6.00
CA ALA A 80 13.26 -0.18 5.27
C ALA A 80 14.38 -0.16 4.22
N LEU A 81 15.57 -0.66 4.56
CA LEU A 81 16.70 -0.79 3.63
C LEU A 81 16.39 -1.80 2.52
N ALA A 82 15.79 -2.95 2.86
CA ALA A 82 15.44 -3.98 1.90
C ALA A 82 14.47 -3.42 0.85
N VAL A 83 13.35 -2.85 1.29
CA VAL A 83 12.32 -2.31 0.39
C VAL A 83 12.86 -1.10 -0.38
N GLY A 84 13.46 -0.13 0.31
CA GLY A 84 13.94 1.10 -0.30
C GLY A 84 15.03 0.85 -1.35
N ALA A 85 16.01 -0.01 -1.04
CA ALA A 85 17.09 -0.30 -1.97
C ALA A 85 16.62 -1.17 -3.16
N LEU A 86 15.72 -2.15 -2.95
CA LEU A 86 15.16 -2.94 -4.05
C LEU A 86 14.32 -2.06 -4.99
N VAL A 87 13.48 -1.18 -4.44
CA VAL A 87 12.69 -0.24 -5.24
C VAL A 87 13.60 0.69 -6.03
N LEU A 88 14.64 1.25 -5.40
CA LEU A 88 15.63 2.09 -6.08
C LEU A 88 16.32 1.33 -7.22
N GLY A 89 16.79 0.12 -6.96
CA GLY A 89 17.48 -0.67 -7.98
C GLY A 89 16.59 -1.06 -9.17
N ILE A 90 15.31 -1.38 -8.92
CA ILE A 90 14.34 -1.67 -9.98
C ILE A 90 14.00 -0.39 -10.76
N HIS A 91 13.90 0.75 -10.09
CA HIS A 91 13.62 2.05 -10.71
C HIS A 91 14.77 2.52 -11.62
N GLU A 92 16.00 2.44 -11.12
CA GLU A 92 17.21 2.87 -11.85
C GLU A 92 17.57 1.94 -13.01
N GLY A 93 17.18 0.67 -12.95
CA GLY A 93 17.52 -0.32 -13.96
C GLY A 93 17.19 0.08 -15.41
N PRO A 94 15.96 0.50 -15.71
CA PRO A 94 15.57 0.97 -17.04
C PRO A 94 16.21 2.30 -17.47
N GLU A 95 16.51 3.20 -16.52
CA GLU A 95 17.03 4.54 -16.80
C GLU A 95 18.56 4.58 -16.92
N ALA A 96 19.26 4.05 -15.93
CA ALA A 96 20.72 4.09 -15.85
C ALA A 96 21.38 2.82 -16.41
N GLY A 97 20.60 1.76 -16.61
CA GLY A 97 21.04 0.43 -17.05
C GLY A 97 21.20 -0.57 -15.90
N TRP A 98 20.87 -1.83 -16.17
CA TRP A 98 20.92 -2.93 -15.18
C TRP A 98 22.31 -3.26 -14.65
N THR A 99 23.36 -2.84 -15.37
CA THR A 99 24.78 -3.03 -14.98
C THR A 99 25.39 -1.77 -14.38
N ALA A 100 24.66 -0.69 -14.25
CA ALA A 100 25.13 0.54 -13.62
C ALA A 100 25.49 0.28 -12.14
N ALA A 101 26.56 0.91 -11.67
CA ALA A 101 27.05 0.69 -10.32
C ALA A 101 25.99 0.96 -9.24
N LEU A 102 25.20 2.02 -9.41
CA LEU A 102 24.10 2.36 -8.49
C LEU A 102 23.02 1.27 -8.48
N THR A 103 22.57 0.83 -9.67
CA THR A 103 21.55 -0.22 -9.83
C THR A 103 21.99 -1.52 -9.15
N VAL A 104 23.21 -1.98 -9.48
CA VAL A 104 23.76 -3.21 -8.92
C VAL A 104 23.95 -3.09 -7.41
N ALA A 105 24.49 -1.98 -6.93
CA ALA A 105 24.68 -1.76 -5.50
C ALA A 105 23.32 -1.73 -4.75
N ALA A 106 22.33 -1.04 -5.29
CA ALA A 106 21.00 -0.96 -4.70
C ALA A 106 20.33 -2.35 -4.64
N LEU A 107 20.37 -3.12 -5.72
CA LEU A 107 19.82 -4.48 -5.74
C LEU A 107 20.55 -5.43 -4.78
N LEU A 108 21.87 -5.32 -4.66
CA LEU A 108 22.66 -6.13 -3.71
C LEU A 108 22.34 -5.74 -2.27
N ILE A 109 22.37 -4.45 -1.93
CA ILE A 109 22.04 -3.94 -0.59
C ILE A 109 20.63 -4.38 -0.21
N GLY A 110 19.66 -4.19 -1.09
CA GLY A 110 18.27 -4.55 -0.85
C GLY A 110 18.09 -6.05 -0.64
N SER A 111 18.72 -6.89 -1.48
CA SER A 111 18.64 -8.33 -1.36
C SER A 111 19.32 -8.85 -0.09
N VAL A 112 20.50 -8.36 0.24
CA VAL A 112 21.22 -8.73 1.47
C VAL A 112 20.42 -8.30 2.70
N SER A 113 19.89 -7.08 2.71
CA SER A 113 19.05 -6.57 3.81
C SER A 113 17.76 -7.40 3.98
N ALA A 114 17.13 -7.82 2.87
CA ALA A 114 15.94 -8.68 2.92
C ALA A 114 16.25 -10.07 3.52
N ILE A 115 17.36 -10.69 3.10
CA ILE A 115 17.79 -11.96 3.65
C ILE A 115 18.10 -11.81 5.15
N TRP A 116 18.82 -10.76 5.51
CA TRP A 116 19.16 -10.51 6.91
C TRP A 116 17.94 -10.20 7.76
N PHE A 117 16.99 -9.45 7.23
CA PHE A 117 15.70 -9.20 7.88
C PHE A 117 15.00 -10.52 8.22
N VAL A 118 14.85 -11.44 7.25
CA VAL A 118 14.21 -12.74 7.49
C VAL A 118 14.96 -13.54 8.55
N LEU A 119 16.31 -13.57 8.49
CA LEU A 119 17.12 -14.29 9.48
C LEU A 119 17.03 -13.68 10.88
N HIS A 120 16.93 -12.34 10.98
CA HIS A 120 16.75 -11.63 12.22
C HIS A 120 15.38 -11.93 12.84
N GLU A 121 14.30 -11.79 12.07
CA GLU A 121 12.92 -12.06 12.48
C GLU A 121 12.71 -13.51 12.95
N LEU A 122 13.43 -14.47 12.34
CA LEU A 122 13.38 -15.86 12.77
C LEU A 122 14.05 -16.11 14.15
N ARG A 123 14.89 -15.19 14.62
CA ARG A 123 15.67 -15.36 15.87
C ARG A 123 15.21 -14.43 16.98
N PHE A 124 14.56 -13.31 16.65
CA PHE A 124 14.16 -12.31 17.62
C PHE A 124 12.93 -12.78 18.41
N GLU A 125 12.89 -12.47 19.72
CA GLU A 125 11.80 -12.93 20.62
C GLU A 125 10.48 -12.18 20.36
N HIS A 126 10.57 -10.90 19.95
CA HIS A 126 9.42 -10.06 19.65
C HIS A 126 9.54 -9.50 18.22
N PRO A 127 9.41 -10.37 17.19
CA PRO A 127 9.65 -9.98 15.82
C PRO A 127 8.65 -8.92 15.34
N LEU A 128 9.10 -8.01 14.48
CA LEU A 128 8.24 -7.03 13.81
C LEU A 128 7.22 -7.74 12.92
N LEU A 129 7.66 -8.81 12.25
CA LEU A 129 6.84 -9.68 11.43
C LEU A 129 7.19 -11.15 11.73
N ASP A 130 6.27 -11.90 12.27
CA ASP A 130 6.50 -13.33 12.46
C ASP A 130 6.53 -14.07 11.10
N VAL A 131 7.69 -14.14 10.49
CA VAL A 131 7.89 -14.82 9.19
C VAL A 131 7.58 -16.32 9.24
N ARG A 132 7.47 -16.91 10.45
CA ARG A 132 7.14 -18.34 10.61
C ARG A 132 5.70 -18.63 10.16
N VAL A 133 4.81 -17.63 10.17
CA VAL A 133 3.40 -17.77 9.69
C VAL A 133 3.33 -18.15 8.22
N PHE A 134 4.35 -17.78 7.41
CA PHE A 134 4.43 -18.16 6.00
C PHE A 134 4.84 -19.64 5.77
N ARG A 135 5.09 -20.40 6.85
CA ARG A 135 5.20 -21.87 6.75
C ARG A 135 3.85 -22.51 6.47
N ASP A 136 2.75 -21.86 6.84
CA ASP A 136 1.43 -22.27 6.42
C ASP A 136 1.29 -22.01 4.91
N ARG A 137 1.04 -23.08 4.16
CA ARG A 137 0.92 -23.03 2.70
C ARG A 137 -0.26 -22.18 2.24
N LEU A 138 -1.34 -22.20 3.01
CA LEU A 138 -2.54 -21.40 2.68
C LEU A 138 -2.24 -19.91 2.80
N LEU A 139 -1.59 -19.51 3.89
CA LEU A 139 -1.20 -18.10 4.09
C LEU A 139 -0.15 -17.66 3.07
N ALA A 140 0.86 -18.47 2.82
CA ALA A 140 1.91 -18.17 1.86
C ALA A 140 1.36 -18.03 0.43
N SER A 141 0.55 -18.99 -0.02
CA SER A 141 -0.05 -18.95 -1.36
C SER A 141 -1.04 -17.78 -1.49
N GLY A 142 -1.85 -17.50 -0.47
CA GLY A 142 -2.74 -16.36 -0.42
C GLY A 142 -1.99 -15.04 -0.54
N SER A 143 -0.90 -14.88 0.22
CA SER A 143 -0.07 -13.68 0.19
C SER A 143 0.58 -13.45 -1.17
N VAL A 144 1.13 -14.51 -1.79
CA VAL A 144 1.72 -14.44 -3.14
C VAL A 144 0.65 -14.11 -4.18
N THR A 145 -0.53 -14.71 -4.08
CA THR A 145 -1.65 -14.42 -4.98
C THR A 145 -2.07 -12.96 -4.88
N LEU A 146 -2.20 -12.44 -3.67
CA LEU A 146 -2.53 -11.02 -3.44
C LEU A 146 -1.43 -10.09 -3.99
N LEU A 147 -0.15 -10.42 -3.75
CA LEU A 147 0.97 -9.64 -4.27
C LEU A 147 0.93 -9.53 -5.79
N ILE A 148 0.74 -10.67 -6.47
CA ILE A 148 0.63 -10.72 -7.94
C ILE A 148 -0.61 -9.96 -8.41
N ALA A 149 -1.77 -10.21 -7.80
CA ALA A 149 -3.01 -9.55 -8.17
C ALA A 149 -2.93 -8.03 -8.04
N PHE A 150 -2.43 -7.52 -6.90
CA PHE A 150 -2.22 -6.09 -6.71
C PHE A 150 -1.16 -5.51 -7.63
N GLY A 151 -0.07 -6.24 -7.92
CA GLY A 151 0.96 -5.84 -8.85
C GLY A 151 0.42 -5.68 -10.29
N VAL A 152 -0.34 -6.67 -10.76
CA VAL A 152 -0.99 -6.61 -12.09
C VAL A 152 -2.01 -5.48 -12.15
N MET A 153 -2.85 -5.34 -11.13
CA MET A 153 -3.85 -4.26 -11.07
C MET A 153 -3.19 -2.88 -11.06
N SER A 154 -2.13 -2.69 -10.27
CA SER A 154 -1.40 -1.41 -10.21
C SER A 154 -0.74 -1.07 -11.55
N GLY A 155 -0.10 -2.05 -12.19
CA GLY A 155 0.51 -1.88 -13.50
C GLY A 155 -0.52 -1.53 -14.58
N LEU A 156 -1.64 -2.27 -14.62
CA LEU A 156 -2.73 -2.01 -15.56
C LEU A 156 -3.32 -0.60 -15.35
N PHE A 157 -3.52 -0.22 -14.10
CA PHE A 157 -4.07 1.10 -13.75
C PHE A 157 -3.12 2.23 -14.19
N LEU A 158 -1.82 2.07 -13.95
CA LEU A 158 -0.81 3.03 -14.37
C LEU A 158 -0.78 3.19 -15.89
N VAL A 159 -0.74 2.08 -16.62
CA VAL A 159 -0.75 2.10 -18.10
C VAL A 159 -2.04 2.72 -18.63
N LEU A 160 -3.19 2.38 -18.05
CA LEU A 160 -4.49 2.92 -18.45
C LEU A 160 -4.54 4.44 -18.27
N VAL A 161 -4.11 4.95 -17.13
CA VAL A 161 -4.10 6.39 -16.87
C VAL A 161 -3.14 7.11 -17.82
N GLN A 162 -1.95 6.56 -18.05
CA GLN A 162 -1.01 7.12 -19.03
C GLN A 162 -1.58 7.11 -20.44
N TYR A 163 -2.24 6.04 -20.87
CA TYR A 163 -2.89 5.96 -22.17
C TYR A 163 -3.96 7.03 -22.35
N LEU A 164 -4.82 7.23 -21.33
CA LEU A 164 -5.86 8.26 -21.38
C LEU A 164 -5.27 9.68 -21.49
N GLN A 165 -4.18 9.95 -20.77
CA GLN A 165 -3.57 11.29 -20.75
C GLN A 165 -2.64 11.53 -21.94
N VAL A 166 -1.73 10.58 -22.22
CA VAL A 166 -0.68 10.78 -23.23
C VAL A 166 -1.20 10.51 -24.64
N VAL A 167 -1.97 9.43 -24.84
CA VAL A 167 -2.43 9.03 -26.17
C VAL A 167 -3.74 9.73 -26.54
N LEU A 168 -4.72 9.78 -25.65
CA LEU A 168 -6.02 10.39 -25.91
C LEU A 168 -6.07 11.88 -25.55
N GLY A 169 -5.02 12.45 -24.96
CA GLY A 169 -4.93 13.87 -24.59
C GLY A 169 -5.96 14.30 -23.55
N TYR A 170 -6.40 13.40 -22.68
CA TYR A 170 -7.36 13.74 -21.62
C TYR A 170 -6.67 14.55 -20.53
N SER A 171 -7.37 15.56 -19.99
CA SER A 171 -6.95 16.20 -18.75
C SER A 171 -6.98 15.20 -17.59
N ALA A 172 -6.31 15.50 -16.49
CA ALA A 172 -6.29 14.62 -15.32
C ALA A 172 -7.69 14.36 -14.78
N ILE A 173 -8.56 15.39 -14.74
CA ILE A 173 -9.96 15.26 -14.34
C ILE A 173 -10.74 14.34 -15.29
N LYS A 174 -10.57 14.50 -16.61
CA LYS A 174 -11.28 13.68 -17.58
C LYS A 174 -10.81 12.22 -17.52
N ALA A 175 -9.53 11.98 -17.32
CA ALA A 175 -8.98 10.65 -17.16
C ALA A 175 -9.51 9.97 -15.89
N SER A 176 -9.50 10.66 -14.75
CA SER A 176 -10.04 10.12 -13.50
C SER A 176 -11.56 9.89 -13.55
N ALA A 177 -12.31 10.80 -14.17
CA ALA A 177 -13.75 10.64 -14.37
C ALA A 177 -14.10 9.42 -15.24
N SER A 178 -13.26 9.11 -16.24
CA SER A 178 -13.42 7.93 -17.09
C SER A 178 -13.27 6.60 -16.32
N LEU A 179 -12.67 6.62 -15.12
CA LEU A 179 -12.51 5.44 -14.27
C LEU A 179 -13.65 5.26 -13.26
N ILE A 180 -14.55 6.24 -13.11
CA ILE A 180 -15.71 6.16 -12.21
C ILE A 180 -16.59 4.94 -12.50
N PRO A 181 -16.92 4.58 -13.76
CA PRO A 181 -17.73 3.39 -14.04
C PRO A 181 -17.09 2.11 -13.53
N MET A 182 -15.76 1.97 -13.66
CA MET A 182 -15.03 0.82 -13.13
C MET A 182 -15.16 0.75 -11.59
N ALA A 183 -14.99 1.88 -10.91
CA ALA A 183 -15.17 1.97 -9.48
C ALA A 183 -16.60 1.64 -9.03
N ALA A 184 -17.60 2.11 -9.77
CA ALA A 184 -19.02 1.85 -9.49
C ALA A 184 -19.40 0.37 -9.60
N VAL A 185 -18.68 -0.40 -10.42
CA VAL A 185 -18.85 -1.86 -10.54
C VAL A 185 -18.04 -2.60 -9.46
N MET A 186 -16.80 -2.15 -9.19
CA MET A 186 -15.91 -2.83 -8.25
C MET A 186 -16.41 -2.75 -6.80
N MET A 187 -17.00 -1.61 -6.40
CA MET A 187 -17.48 -1.42 -5.01
C MET A 187 -18.57 -2.43 -4.61
N PRO A 188 -19.69 -2.58 -5.34
CA PRO A 188 -20.69 -3.58 -4.98
C PRO A 188 -20.16 -5.00 -5.12
N LEU A 189 -19.29 -5.28 -6.11
CA LEU A 189 -18.72 -6.60 -6.30
C LEU A 189 -17.84 -7.02 -5.12
N SER A 190 -17.03 -6.10 -4.59
CA SER A 190 -16.20 -6.37 -3.40
C SER A 190 -17.04 -6.62 -2.14
N ALA A 191 -18.18 -5.96 -2.00
CA ALA A 191 -19.09 -6.18 -0.89
C ALA A 191 -19.81 -7.55 -0.95
N VAL A 192 -20.06 -8.07 -2.16
CA VAL A 192 -20.73 -9.36 -2.39
C VAL A 192 -19.74 -10.52 -2.42
N ALA A 193 -18.48 -10.28 -2.74
CA ALA A 193 -17.44 -11.31 -2.87
C ALA A 193 -17.35 -12.27 -1.65
N PRO A 194 -17.40 -11.82 -0.38
CA PRO A 194 -17.39 -12.71 0.78
C PRO A 194 -18.63 -13.63 0.88
N LEU A 195 -19.74 -13.22 0.27
CA LEU A 195 -20.98 -14.03 0.27
C LEU A 195 -20.92 -15.15 -0.78
N ILE A 196 -20.15 -14.96 -1.85
CA ILE A 196 -19.97 -15.94 -2.93
C ILE A 196 -18.88 -16.96 -2.56
N ALA A 197 -17.92 -16.55 -1.73
CA ALA A 197 -16.79 -17.39 -1.31
C ALA A 197 -17.10 -18.35 -0.13
N ARG A 198 -18.34 -18.32 0.38
CA ARG A 198 -18.86 -19.27 1.38
C ARG A 198 -19.46 -20.48 0.68
#